data_70405eb295c09a93b9f8d4aa62638b80
#
_entry.id   70405eb295c09a93b9f8d4aa62638b80
#
_cell.length_a   1.000
_cell.length_b   1.000
_cell.length_c   1.000
_cell.angle_alpha   90.00
_cell.angle_beta   90.00
_cell.angle_gamma   90.00
#
_symmetry.space_group_name_H-M   'P 1'
#
loop_
_entity.id
_entity.type
_entity.pdbx_description
1 polymer ?
#
loop_
_entity_poly.entity_id
_entity_poly.type
_entity_poly.pdbx_seq_one_letter_code
_entity_poly.pdbx_strand_id
1 'polypeptide(L)'
;SAASDVYKRQTKLHIIIRPRGGDFLYSPLEQEIMLHDIKVARQLGADGVVFGCLTADGKVDVEAMEKLMNAVGDMSVTFHRAFDMCRNPQEALEQIIELGCHRILTSGQEATAEKGIPLLKELVELADERIIIMPGCGVNPKNIRKIAEETGACEFHFSGRTTCESDMLYRNPKVSMGGTVKIEEYKKDVTDPDIVKAALAELALKDENDKALEKKTKESKKLKRVKRDDEWDDEDDDLEDDK
;
A
#
# COMPACT_ATOMS: atom_id res chain seq x y z
N SER A 1 8.56 -11.08 -24.21
CA SER A 1 7.15 -10.80 -23.91
C SER A 1 6.92 -10.91 -22.38
N ALA A 2 5.95 -10.19 -21.85
CA ALA A 2 5.65 -10.20 -20.41
C ALA A 2 5.53 -11.63 -19.82
N ALA A 3 4.97 -12.57 -20.57
CA ALA A 3 4.84 -13.98 -20.14
C ALA A 3 6.19 -14.72 -20.00
N SER A 4 7.21 -14.40 -20.81
CA SER A 4 8.56 -14.99 -20.70
C SER A 4 9.31 -14.47 -19.46
N ASP A 5 8.98 -13.27 -19.01
CA ASP A 5 9.63 -12.67 -17.86
C ASP A 5 9.00 -13.12 -16.52
N VAL A 6 7.76 -13.63 -16.51
CA VAL A 6 7.10 -14.17 -15.31
C VAL A 6 7.90 -15.38 -14.76
N TYR A 7 8.42 -16.23 -15.62
CA TYR A 7 9.14 -17.44 -15.21
C TYR A 7 10.54 -17.18 -14.59
N LYS A 8 11.10 -15.97 -14.79
CA LYS A 8 12.41 -15.58 -14.26
C LYS A 8 12.32 -14.60 -13.08
N ARG A 9 11.10 -14.26 -12.63
CA ARG A 9 10.91 -13.19 -11.67
C ARG A 9 10.85 -13.69 -10.23
N GLN A 10 11.62 -13.05 -9.38
CA GLN A 10 11.42 -13.03 -7.93
C GLN A 10 10.33 -12.02 -7.51
N THR A 11 9.84 -11.20 -8.45
CA THR A 11 8.88 -10.12 -8.21
C THR A 11 7.49 -10.53 -8.68
N LYS A 12 6.48 -10.42 -7.81
CA LYS A 12 5.08 -10.70 -8.14
C LYS A 12 4.50 -9.65 -9.09
N LEU A 13 3.65 -10.10 -10.01
CA LEU A 13 2.97 -9.27 -11.00
C LEU A 13 1.50 -9.10 -10.63
N HIS A 14 1.10 -7.85 -10.37
CA HIS A 14 -0.29 -7.47 -10.16
C HIS A 14 -0.78 -6.63 -11.34
N ILE A 15 -1.89 -7.03 -11.95
CA ILE A 15 -2.46 -6.38 -13.14
C ILE A 15 -3.59 -5.43 -12.72
N ILE A 16 -3.49 -4.17 -13.11
CA ILE A 16 -4.59 -3.23 -12.91
C ILE A 16 -5.71 -3.49 -13.91
N ILE A 17 -6.91 -3.71 -13.41
CA ILE A 17 -8.14 -3.94 -14.17
C ILE A 17 -8.97 -2.66 -14.08
N ARG A 18 -8.83 -1.80 -15.06
CA ARG A 18 -9.49 -0.50 -15.12
C ARG A 18 -9.79 -0.14 -16.58
N PRO A 19 -11.02 -0.33 -17.07
CA PRO A 19 -11.33 -0.20 -18.51
C PRO A 19 -11.22 1.23 -19.03
N ARG A 20 -11.30 2.23 -18.15
CA ARG A 20 -11.19 3.65 -18.52
C ARG A 20 -10.69 4.53 -17.39
N GLY A 21 -10.27 5.74 -17.68
CA GLY A 21 -10.07 6.81 -16.72
C GLY A 21 -11.38 7.37 -16.16
N GLY A 22 -11.29 8.41 -15.32
CA GLY A 22 -12.43 9.05 -14.66
C GLY A 22 -12.85 8.36 -13.37
N ASP A 23 -14.15 8.29 -13.11
CA ASP A 23 -14.74 7.71 -11.92
C ASP A 23 -14.63 6.18 -11.84
N PHE A 24 -15.27 5.60 -10.83
CA PHE A 24 -15.27 4.16 -10.55
C PHE A 24 -16.68 3.54 -10.53
N LEU A 25 -17.66 4.26 -11.09
CA LEU A 25 -19.00 3.78 -11.37
C LEU A 25 -19.03 3.14 -12.76
N TYR A 26 -19.02 1.83 -12.84
CA TYR A 26 -18.91 1.10 -14.10
C TYR A 26 -20.29 0.61 -14.58
N SER A 27 -20.53 0.79 -15.88
CA SER A 27 -21.69 0.22 -16.57
C SER A 27 -21.58 -1.31 -16.65
N PRO A 28 -22.70 -2.02 -16.92
CA PRO A 28 -22.67 -3.48 -17.10
C PRO A 28 -21.65 -3.95 -18.12
N LEU A 29 -21.51 -3.23 -19.26
CA LEU A 29 -20.52 -3.56 -20.30
C LEU A 29 -19.08 -3.40 -19.79
N GLU A 30 -18.79 -2.35 -19.04
CA GLU A 30 -17.46 -2.16 -18.43
C GLU A 30 -17.13 -3.25 -17.40
N GLN A 31 -18.11 -3.67 -16.62
CA GLN A 31 -17.96 -4.80 -15.70
C GLN A 31 -17.69 -6.12 -16.45
N GLU A 32 -18.31 -6.36 -17.60
CA GLU A 32 -18.03 -7.51 -18.46
C GLU A 32 -16.58 -7.47 -19.02
N ILE A 33 -16.11 -6.30 -19.43
CA ILE A 33 -14.72 -6.11 -19.87
C ILE A 33 -13.76 -6.42 -18.70
N MET A 34 -14.01 -5.86 -17.52
CA MET A 34 -13.20 -6.14 -16.31
C MET A 34 -13.17 -7.63 -15.98
N LEU A 35 -14.32 -8.30 -16.04
CA LEU A 35 -14.45 -9.74 -15.82
C LEU A 35 -13.62 -10.54 -16.82
N HIS A 36 -13.64 -10.16 -18.10
CA HIS A 36 -12.84 -10.77 -19.13
C HIS A 36 -11.34 -10.58 -18.86
N ASP A 37 -10.92 -9.36 -18.53
CA ASP A 37 -9.52 -9.03 -18.25
C ASP A 37 -8.97 -9.78 -17.03
N ILE A 38 -9.77 -9.95 -15.97
CA ILE A 38 -9.41 -10.78 -14.81
C ILE A 38 -9.17 -12.24 -15.22
N LYS A 39 -10.06 -12.82 -16.04
CA LYS A 39 -9.91 -14.20 -16.53
C LYS A 39 -8.64 -14.35 -17.38
N VAL A 40 -8.34 -13.38 -18.24
CA VAL A 40 -7.11 -13.38 -19.05
C VAL A 40 -5.88 -13.24 -18.17
N ALA A 41 -5.87 -12.33 -17.20
CA ALA A 41 -4.78 -12.18 -16.24
C ALA A 41 -4.49 -13.49 -15.50
N ARG A 42 -5.53 -14.17 -15.04
CA ARG A 42 -5.44 -15.48 -14.38
C ARG A 42 -4.86 -16.55 -15.32
N GLN A 43 -5.35 -16.64 -16.56
CA GLN A 43 -4.85 -17.60 -17.56
C GLN A 43 -3.37 -17.38 -17.91
N LEU A 44 -2.91 -16.13 -17.88
CA LEU A 44 -1.54 -15.75 -18.14
C LEU A 44 -0.62 -15.89 -16.90
N GLY A 45 -1.15 -16.33 -15.77
CA GLY A 45 -0.38 -16.58 -14.55
C GLY A 45 0.03 -15.30 -13.82
N ALA A 46 -0.81 -14.26 -13.80
CA ALA A 46 -0.61 -13.12 -12.93
C ALA A 46 -0.72 -13.54 -11.45
N ASP A 47 0.09 -12.93 -10.59
CA ASP A 47 0.07 -13.19 -9.14
C ASP A 47 -1.08 -12.46 -8.44
N GLY A 48 -1.59 -11.39 -9.04
CA GLY A 48 -2.67 -10.60 -8.48
C GLY A 48 -3.32 -9.67 -9.50
N VAL A 49 -4.45 -9.10 -9.08
CA VAL A 49 -5.20 -8.09 -9.82
C VAL A 49 -5.55 -6.92 -8.91
N VAL A 50 -5.71 -5.76 -9.52
CA VAL A 50 -5.97 -4.50 -8.81
C VAL A 50 -7.20 -3.83 -9.42
N PHE A 51 -8.30 -3.75 -8.69
CA PHE A 51 -9.54 -3.14 -9.15
C PHE A 51 -10.36 -2.58 -7.98
N GLY A 52 -11.50 -1.93 -8.26
CA GLY A 52 -12.43 -1.42 -7.27
C GLY A 52 -13.59 -0.71 -7.96
N CYS A 53 -14.80 -0.97 -7.51
CA CYS A 53 -16.03 -0.41 -8.05
C CYS A 53 -16.76 0.38 -6.97
N LEU A 54 -17.32 1.53 -7.35
CA LEU A 54 -18.14 2.36 -6.48
C LEU A 54 -19.54 2.53 -7.09
N THR A 55 -20.51 2.71 -6.21
CA THR A 55 -21.87 3.11 -6.57
C THR A 55 -21.94 4.62 -6.86
N ALA A 56 -23.03 5.07 -7.45
CA ALA A 56 -23.22 6.51 -7.75
C ALA A 56 -23.24 7.41 -6.50
N ASP A 57 -23.55 6.86 -5.32
CA ASP A 57 -23.54 7.58 -4.05
C ASP A 57 -22.21 7.41 -3.27
N GLY A 58 -21.17 6.85 -3.90
CA GLY A 58 -19.81 6.76 -3.36
C GLY A 58 -19.61 5.66 -2.33
N LYS A 59 -20.43 4.61 -2.33
CA LYS A 59 -20.18 3.39 -1.56
C LYS A 59 -19.42 2.37 -2.38
N VAL A 60 -18.87 1.34 -1.75
CA VAL A 60 -18.37 0.16 -2.46
C VAL A 60 -19.55 -0.51 -3.18
N ASP A 61 -19.39 -0.76 -4.48
CA ASP A 61 -20.36 -1.55 -5.24
C ASP A 61 -20.12 -3.04 -4.98
N VAL A 62 -20.70 -3.52 -3.87
CA VAL A 62 -20.51 -4.89 -3.39
C VAL A 62 -20.97 -5.91 -4.45
N GLU A 63 -22.08 -5.66 -5.15
CA GLU A 63 -22.59 -6.58 -6.18
C GLU A 63 -21.61 -6.72 -7.35
N ALA A 64 -21.10 -5.59 -7.86
CA ALA A 64 -20.09 -5.61 -8.92
C ALA A 64 -18.79 -6.26 -8.45
N MET A 65 -18.35 -5.94 -7.22
CA MET A 65 -17.14 -6.52 -6.63
C MET A 65 -17.25 -8.03 -6.46
N GLU A 66 -18.36 -8.57 -5.94
CA GLU A 66 -18.58 -10.02 -5.80
C GLU A 66 -18.50 -10.75 -7.15
N LYS A 67 -19.11 -10.19 -8.21
CA LYS A 67 -19.00 -10.74 -9.57
C LYS A 67 -17.55 -10.84 -10.06
N LEU A 68 -16.76 -9.80 -9.79
CA LEU A 68 -15.35 -9.78 -10.19
C LEU A 68 -14.50 -10.71 -9.31
N MET A 69 -14.73 -10.74 -8.00
CA MET A 69 -14.04 -11.61 -7.05
C MET A 69 -14.21 -13.10 -7.40
N ASN A 70 -15.40 -13.52 -7.85
CA ASN A 70 -15.67 -14.89 -8.28
C ASN A 70 -14.78 -15.35 -9.45
N ALA A 71 -14.21 -14.43 -10.23
CA ALA A 71 -13.34 -14.76 -11.37
C ALA A 71 -11.84 -14.78 -11.00
N VAL A 72 -11.47 -14.22 -9.86
CA VAL A 72 -10.07 -14.03 -9.46
C VAL A 72 -9.35 -15.37 -9.21
N GLY A 73 -10.03 -16.36 -8.62
CA GLY A 73 -9.38 -17.61 -8.18
C GLY A 73 -8.36 -17.33 -7.07
N ASP A 74 -7.17 -17.90 -7.19
CA ASP A 74 -6.12 -17.82 -6.16
C ASP A 74 -5.25 -16.56 -6.27
N MET A 75 -5.55 -15.63 -7.21
CA MET A 75 -4.80 -14.39 -7.37
C MET A 75 -5.04 -13.45 -6.18
N SER A 76 -4.00 -12.74 -5.76
CA SER A 76 -4.14 -11.68 -4.75
C SER A 76 -4.94 -10.50 -5.30
N VAL A 77 -5.83 -9.92 -4.48
CA VAL A 77 -6.65 -8.77 -4.87
C VAL A 77 -6.26 -7.53 -4.07
N THR A 78 -6.03 -6.44 -4.79
CA THR A 78 -5.86 -5.11 -4.22
C THR A 78 -7.03 -4.22 -4.63
N PHE A 79 -7.77 -3.68 -3.67
CA PHE A 79 -8.72 -2.60 -3.94
C PHE A 79 -7.93 -1.31 -4.15
N HIS A 80 -8.08 -0.69 -5.32
CA HIS A 80 -7.26 0.45 -5.69
C HIS A 80 -7.80 1.78 -5.14
N ARG A 81 -7.25 2.90 -5.61
CA ARG A 81 -7.60 4.26 -5.19
C ARG A 81 -9.05 4.69 -5.43
N ALA A 82 -9.95 3.82 -5.89
CA ALA A 82 -11.39 4.05 -5.74
C ALA A 82 -11.75 4.27 -4.25
N PHE A 83 -10.99 3.67 -3.33
CA PHE A 83 -11.13 3.90 -1.90
C PHE A 83 -11.01 5.38 -1.51
N ASP A 84 -10.12 6.12 -2.18
CA ASP A 84 -9.95 7.56 -1.92
C ASP A 84 -11.17 8.40 -2.34
N MET A 85 -12.08 7.84 -3.13
CA MET A 85 -13.30 8.49 -3.60
C MET A 85 -14.56 7.99 -2.90
N CYS A 86 -14.44 7.05 -1.95
CA CYS A 86 -15.60 6.60 -1.19
C CYS A 86 -16.02 7.64 -0.14
N ARG A 87 -17.32 7.65 0.17
CA ARG A 87 -17.90 8.64 1.09
C ARG A 87 -17.65 8.35 2.57
N ASN A 88 -17.46 7.06 2.91
CA ASN A 88 -17.23 6.59 4.27
C ASN A 88 -16.11 5.55 4.26
N PRO A 89 -14.88 5.91 4.63
CA PRO A 89 -13.73 5.00 4.55
C PRO A 89 -13.80 3.86 5.56
N GLN A 90 -14.41 4.03 6.73
CA GLN A 90 -14.55 2.99 7.73
C GLN A 90 -15.54 1.91 7.26
N GLU A 91 -16.71 2.31 6.73
CA GLU A 91 -17.68 1.39 6.14
C GLU A 91 -17.09 0.65 4.93
N ALA A 92 -16.37 1.37 4.07
CA ALA A 92 -15.71 0.78 2.90
C ALA A 92 -14.62 -0.22 3.31
N LEU A 93 -13.85 0.06 4.36
CA LEU A 93 -12.84 -0.86 4.88
C LEU A 93 -13.46 -2.21 5.25
N GLU A 94 -14.53 -2.21 6.04
CA GLU A 94 -15.18 -3.46 6.46
C GLU A 94 -15.76 -4.22 5.26
N GLN A 95 -16.45 -3.54 4.34
CA GLN A 95 -17.00 -4.17 3.14
C GLN A 95 -15.89 -4.81 2.27
N ILE A 96 -14.73 -4.16 2.13
CA ILE A 96 -13.62 -4.67 1.34
C ILE A 96 -12.94 -5.87 2.04
N ILE A 97 -12.90 -5.88 3.37
CA ILE A 97 -12.43 -7.04 4.16
C ILE A 97 -13.39 -8.22 3.95
N GLU A 98 -14.70 -8.00 4.08
CA GLU A 98 -15.74 -9.03 3.89
C GLU A 98 -15.71 -9.62 2.48
N LEU A 99 -15.41 -8.81 1.46
CA LEU A 99 -15.19 -9.24 0.08
C LEU A 99 -13.96 -10.12 -0.12
N GLY A 100 -13.06 -10.21 0.87
CA GLY A 100 -11.84 -11.01 0.80
C GLY A 100 -10.70 -10.38 0.02
N CYS A 101 -10.67 -9.06 -0.11
CA CYS A 101 -9.51 -8.37 -0.66
C CYS A 101 -8.30 -8.48 0.28
N HIS A 102 -7.11 -8.52 -0.30
CA HIS A 102 -5.86 -8.66 0.47
C HIS A 102 -5.23 -7.31 0.83
N ARG A 103 -5.50 -6.27 0.03
CA ARG A 103 -4.90 -4.93 0.18
C ARG A 103 -5.87 -3.84 -0.19
N ILE A 104 -5.68 -2.67 0.43
CA ILE A 104 -6.27 -1.41 -0.01
C ILE A 104 -5.14 -0.44 -0.34
N LEU A 105 -5.09 0.01 -1.60
CA LEU A 105 -4.21 1.09 -2.02
C LEU A 105 -4.93 2.42 -1.84
N THR A 106 -4.40 3.28 -0.98
CA THR A 106 -5.03 4.56 -0.64
C THR A 106 -4.01 5.65 -0.33
N SER A 107 -4.39 6.90 -0.53
CA SER A 107 -3.66 8.07 -0.05
C SER A 107 -4.24 8.64 1.26
N GLY A 108 -5.15 7.90 1.92
CA GLY A 108 -5.90 8.41 3.07
C GLY A 108 -6.90 9.49 2.68
N GLN A 109 -7.53 9.36 1.51
CA GLN A 109 -8.49 10.33 0.93
C GLN A 109 -7.93 11.74 0.76
N GLU A 110 -6.61 11.88 0.71
CA GLU A 110 -5.91 13.14 0.53
C GLU A 110 -5.16 13.20 -0.82
N ALA A 111 -4.69 14.38 -1.18
CA ALA A 111 -3.93 14.58 -2.41
C ALA A 111 -2.64 13.75 -2.47
N THR A 112 -2.04 13.46 -1.31
CA THR A 112 -0.85 12.61 -1.16
C THR A 112 -0.95 11.77 0.09
N ALA A 113 -0.30 10.60 0.10
CA ALA A 113 -0.23 9.72 1.27
C ALA A 113 0.36 10.42 2.50
N GLU A 114 1.32 11.33 2.33
CA GLU A 114 1.89 12.09 3.44
C GLU A 114 0.85 13.00 4.12
N LYS A 115 -0.05 13.63 3.37
CA LYS A 115 -1.15 14.41 3.94
C LYS A 115 -2.22 13.54 4.57
N GLY A 116 -2.42 12.33 4.03
CA GLY A 116 -3.38 11.36 4.51
C GLY A 116 -2.92 10.52 5.71
N ILE A 117 -1.74 10.77 6.28
CA ILE A 117 -1.22 10.02 7.44
C ILE A 117 -2.25 9.85 8.56
N PRO A 118 -3.05 10.85 8.97
CA PRO A 118 -4.03 10.67 10.04
C PRO A 118 -5.04 9.55 9.74
N LEU A 119 -5.65 9.56 8.55
CA LEU A 119 -6.61 8.51 8.16
C LEU A 119 -5.91 7.18 7.88
N LEU A 120 -4.72 7.18 7.26
CA LEU A 120 -3.94 5.97 7.03
C LEU A 120 -3.64 5.24 8.33
N LYS A 121 -3.25 5.96 9.39
CA LYS A 121 -3.02 5.40 10.73
C LYS A 121 -4.29 4.77 11.28
N GLU A 122 -5.40 5.49 11.27
CA GLU A 122 -6.70 4.99 11.72
C GLU A 122 -7.10 3.71 10.97
N LEU A 123 -6.94 3.69 9.64
CA LEU A 123 -7.25 2.52 8.82
C LEU A 123 -6.35 1.31 9.14
N VAL A 124 -5.06 1.52 9.41
CA VAL A 124 -4.15 0.45 9.83
C VAL A 124 -4.58 -0.13 11.18
N GLU A 125 -4.95 0.73 12.14
CA GLU A 125 -5.44 0.31 13.46
C GLU A 125 -6.77 -0.46 13.34
N LEU A 126 -7.73 0.05 12.55
CA LEU A 126 -9.02 -0.61 12.32
C LEU A 126 -8.91 -1.90 11.51
N ALA A 127 -7.97 -1.98 10.59
CA ALA A 127 -7.73 -3.18 9.80
C ALA A 127 -7.33 -4.39 10.67
N ASP A 128 -6.63 -4.17 11.77
CA ASP A 128 -6.24 -5.19 12.76
C ASP A 128 -5.69 -6.47 12.08
N GLU A 129 -4.72 -6.29 11.18
CA GLU A 129 -4.07 -7.35 10.36
C GLU A 129 -5.01 -8.13 9.41
N ARG A 130 -6.32 -7.82 9.38
CA ARG A 130 -7.29 -8.48 8.49
C ARG A 130 -7.08 -8.15 7.01
N ILE A 131 -6.52 -6.98 6.72
CA ILE A 131 -6.19 -6.51 5.38
C ILE A 131 -4.99 -5.56 5.43
N ILE A 132 -4.19 -5.55 4.38
CA ILE A 132 -3.03 -4.65 4.30
C ILE A 132 -3.48 -3.27 3.79
N ILE A 133 -3.22 -2.23 4.57
CA ILE A 133 -3.34 -0.84 4.12
C ILE A 133 -2.01 -0.45 3.46
N MET A 134 -2.06 -0.13 2.17
CA MET A 134 -0.89 0.18 1.36
C MET A 134 -0.91 1.66 0.94
N PRO A 135 -0.18 2.56 1.64
CA PRO A 135 -0.09 3.96 1.26
C PRO A 135 0.46 4.15 -0.14
N GLY A 136 -0.20 5.00 -0.94
CA GLY A 136 0.22 5.35 -2.28
C GLY A 136 -0.14 6.79 -2.65
N CYS A 137 0.36 7.26 -3.77
CA CYS A 137 0.30 8.65 -4.23
C CYS A 137 1.29 9.57 -3.51
N GLY A 138 2.35 9.94 -4.23
CA GLY A 138 3.39 10.84 -3.74
C GLY A 138 4.39 10.21 -2.76
N VAL A 139 4.31 8.90 -2.53
CA VAL A 139 5.34 8.16 -1.77
C VAL A 139 6.66 8.17 -2.54
N ASN A 140 7.75 8.45 -1.84
CA ASN A 140 9.11 8.55 -2.39
C ASN A 140 10.15 8.33 -1.27
N PRO A 141 11.46 8.20 -1.57
CA PRO A 141 12.49 7.96 -0.56
C PRO A 141 12.56 8.99 0.57
N LYS A 142 12.08 10.23 0.35
CA LYS A 142 12.17 11.30 1.37
C LYS A 142 11.06 11.22 2.42
N ASN A 143 9.93 10.57 2.10
CA ASN A 143 8.77 10.53 2.99
C ASN A 143 8.33 9.12 3.39
N ILE A 144 8.82 8.07 2.72
CA ILE A 144 8.37 6.69 2.94
C ILE A 144 8.60 6.23 4.39
N ARG A 145 9.76 6.57 4.99
CA ARG A 145 10.05 6.24 6.39
C ARG A 145 9.09 6.94 7.35
N LYS A 146 8.88 8.25 7.18
CA LYS A 146 7.91 9.02 7.97
C LYS A 146 6.52 8.40 7.90
N ILE A 147 6.03 8.09 6.69
CA ILE A 147 4.72 7.45 6.51
C ILE A 147 4.69 6.10 7.24
N ALA A 148 5.74 5.28 7.12
CA ALA A 148 5.82 3.99 7.80
C ALA A 148 5.80 4.10 9.33
N GLU A 149 6.58 5.04 9.90
CA GLU A 149 6.69 5.26 11.34
C GLU A 149 5.38 5.80 11.93
N GLU A 150 4.73 6.75 11.24
CA GLU A 150 3.54 7.42 11.76
C GLU A 150 2.25 6.60 11.57
N THR A 151 2.17 5.74 10.54
CA THR A 151 0.96 4.96 10.22
C THR A 151 1.02 3.51 10.67
N GLY A 152 2.22 2.93 10.82
CA GLY A 152 2.40 1.48 11.02
C GLY A 152 2.25 0.65 9.74
N ALA A 153 2.03 1.25 8.58
CA ALA A 153 1.93 0.53 7.31
C ALA A 153 3.24 -0.21 6.97
N CYS A 154 3.11 -1.41 6.41
CA CYS A 154 4.24 -2.29 6.07
C CYS A 154 4.44 -2.49 4.55
N GLU A 155 3.46 -2.16 3.71
CA GLU A 155 3.56 -2.17 2.25
C GLU A 155 3.30 -0.78 1.69
N PHE A 156 4.02 -0.40 0.62
CA PHE A 156 3.94 0.94 0.03
C PHE A 156 3.88 0.84 -1.49
N HIS A 157 3.12 1.74 -2.10
CA HIS A 157 3.05 1.88 -3.55
C HIS A 157 3.68 3.19 -4.01
N PHE A 158 4.68 3.11 -4.88
CA PHE A 158 5.29 4.27 -5.54
C PHE A 158 5.82 3.91 -6.93
N SER A 159 5.99 4.90 -7.79
CA SER A 159 6.40 4.66 -9.18
C SER A 159 7.92 4.48 -9.34
N GLY A 160 8.72 4.97 -8.41
CA GLY A 160 10.18 5.04 -8.56
C GLY A 160 10.60 5.77 -9.84
N ARG A 161 9.78 6.72 -10.30
CA ARG A 161 9.84 7.28 -11.66
C ARG A 161 10.87 8.39 -11.75
N THR A 162 11.65 8.36 -12.83
CA THR A 162 12.47 9.48 -13.32
C THR A 162 12.14 9.76 -14.77
N THR A 163 12.51 10.94 -15.26
CA THR A 163 12.30 11.33 -16.64
C THR A 163 13.62 11.30 -17.39
N CYS A 164 13.67 10.64 -18.52
CA CYS A 164 14.81 10.64 -19.43
C CYS A 164 14.44 11.21 -20.81
N GLU A 165 15.42 11.75 -21.50
CA GLU A 165 15.27 12.23 -22.86
C GLU A 165 14.98 11.08 -23.85
N SER A 166 14.20 11.38 -24.88
CA SER A 166 13.96 10.45 -25.99
C SER A 166 15.21 10.33 -26.86
N ASP A 167 15.47 9.14 -27.36
CA ASP A 167 16.53 8.86 -28.35
C ASP A 167 16.14 9.29 -29.77
N MET A 168 14.93 9.84 -29.99
CA MET A 168 14.52 10.36 -31.31
C MET A 168 15.38 11.56 -31.70
N LEU A 169 16.03 11.44 -32.84
CA LEU A 169 16.85 12.52 -33.42
C LEU A 169 16.00 13.58 -34.12
N TYR A 170 14.96 13.15 -34.84
CA TYR A 170 14.04 14.09 -35.46
C TYR A 170 12.99 14.56 -34.45
N ARG A 171 12.81 15.88 -34.35
CA ARG A 171 11.82 16.52 -33.50
C ARG A 171 10.96 17.49 -34.33
N ASN A 172 9.64 17.31 -34.29
CA ASN A 172 8.70 18.23 -34.99
C ASN A 172 8.21 19.29 -33.96
N PRO A 173 8.67 20.55 -34.07
CA PRO A 173 8.27 21.59 -33.12
C PRO A 173 6.86 22.16 -33.38
N LYS A 174 6.20 21.75 -34.48
CA LYS A 174 4.92 22.30 -34.93
C LYS A 174 3.71 21.52 -34.39
N VAL A 175 3.93 20.34 -33.83
CA VAL A 175 2.86 19.43 -33.40
C VAL A 175 3.03 19.10 -31.95
N SER A 176 1.93 19.17 -31.17
CA SER A 176 1.82 18.61 -29.82
C SER A 176 0.72 17.57 -29.82
N MET A 177 1.03 16.37 -29.31
CA MET A 177 0.06 15.27 -29.16
C MET A 177 -0.88 15.48 -27.98
N GLY A 178 -0.55 16.41 -27.07
CA GLY A 178 -1.38 16.77 -25.92
C GLY A 178 -2.61 17.65 -26.24
N GLY A 179 -2.80 18.06 -27.50
CA GLY A 179 -3.87 18.96 -27.87
C GLY A 179 -3.77 20.31 -27.17
N THR A 180 -4.70 20.58 -26.23
CA THR A 180 -4.68 21.80 -25.40
C THR A 180 -3.75 21.73 -24.20
N VAL A 181 -3.29 20.53 -23.84
CA VAL A 181 -2.37 20.30 -22.74
C VAL A 181 -0.95 20.19 -23.28
N LYS A 182 -0.03 21.01 -22.75
CA LYS A 182 1.37 20.92 -23.12
C LYS A 182 1.98 19.67 -22.50
N ILE A 183 2.41 18.74 -23.36
CA ILE A 183 3.19 17.55 -22.96
C ILE A 183 4.61 17.65 -23.49
N GLU A 184 5.52 16.98 -22.81
CA GLU A 184 6.93 16.90 -23.21
C GLU A 184 7.13 15.68 -24.12
N GLU A 185 6.87 15.84 -25.42
CA GLU A 185 6.81 14.78 -26.44
C GLU A 185 8.07 13.92 -26.51
N TYR A 186 9.21 14.49 -26.12
CA TYR A 186 10.53 13.86 -26.25
C TYR A 186 11.13 13.47 -24.88
N LYS A 187 10.30 13.41 -23.84
CA LYS A 187 10.68 12.85 -22.55
C LYS A 187 9.91 11.56 -22.27
N LYS A 188 10.57 10.61 -21.66
CA LYS A 188 10.02 9.32 -21.28
C LYS A 188 10.12 9.16 -19.76
N ASP A 189 9.04 8.77 -19.14
CA ASP A 189 9.10 8.34 -17.74
C ASP A 189 9.52 6.89 -17.66
N VAL A 190 10.54 6.62 -16.87
CA VAL A 190 11.08 5.29 -16.61
C VAL A 190 11.22 5.04 -15.10
N THR A 191 11.14 3.79 -14.68
CA THR A 191 11.45 3.45 -13.30
C THR A 191 12.96 3.43 -13.10
N ASP A 192 13.44 4.16 -12.09
CA ASP A 192 14.85 4.26 -11.74
C ASP A 192 15.19 3.28 -10.60
N PRO A 193 16.07 2.30 -10.83
CA PRO A 193 16.48 1.35 -9.80
C PRO A 193 17.12 2.00 -8.56
N ASP A 194 17.78 3.15 -8.71
CA ASP A 194 18.43 3.81 -7.59
C ASP A 194 17.43 4.53 -6.68
N ILE A 195 16.32 5.04 -7.24
CA ILE A 195 15.18 5.53 -6.46
C ILE A 195 14.54 4.38 -5.66
N VAL A 196 14.40 3.20 -6.28
CA VAL A 196 13.86 2.01 -5.59
C VAL A 196 14.77 1.58 -4.45
N LYS A 197 16.10 1.49 -4.69
CA LYS A 197 17.08 1.16 -3.65
C LYS A 197 17.07 2.17 -2.50
N ALA A 198 16.99 3.48 -2.81
CA ALA A 198 16.92 4.52 -1.79
C ALA A 198 15.68 4.37 -0.90
N ALA A 199 14.52 4.07 -1.48
CA ALA A 199 13.29 3.82 -0.71
C ALA A 199 13.41 2.59 0.21
N LEU A 200 13.99 1.50 -0.30
CA LEU A 200 14.23 0.29 0.49
C LEU A 200 15.22 0.53 1.64
N ALA A 201 16.27 1.34 1.42
CA ALA A 201 17.21 1.71 2.46
C ALA A 201 16.55 2.50 3.60
N GLU A 202 15.64 3.42 3.29
CA GLU A 202 14.88 4.17 4.30
C GLU A 202 13.98 3.27 5.15
N LEU A 203 13.35 2.26 4.56
CA LEU A 203 12.55 1.27 5.30
C LEU A 203 13.41 0.35 6.18
N ALA A 204 14.60 -0.06 5.70
CA ALA A 204 15.52 -0.86 6.50
C ALA A 204 16.01 -0.12 7.75
N LEU A 205 16.24 1.20 7.67
CA LEU A 205 16.58 2.05 8.82
C LEU A 205 15.47 2.10 9.87
N LYS A 206 14.19 2.08 9.45
CA LYS A 206 13.05 1.96 10.36
C LYS A 206 13.13 0.65 11.16
N ASP A 207 13.29 -0.47 10.46
CA ASP A 207 13.32 -1.80 11.10
C ASP A 207 14.47 -1.94 12.11
N GLU A 208 15.62 -1.35 11.84
CA GLU A 208 16.76 -1.32 12.77
C GLU A 208 16.47 -0.48 14.01
N ASN A 209 15.83 0.68 13.84
CA ASN A 209 15.42 1.55 14.93
C ASN A 209 14.38 0.87 15.84
N ASP A 210 13.37 0.21 15.26
CA ASP A 210 12.33 -0.51 15.98
C ASP A 210 12.94 -1.64 16.83
N LYS A 211 13.84 -2.43 16.26
CA LYS A 211 14.58 -3.49 16.98
C LYS A 211 15.45 -2.94 18.11
N ALA A 212 16.12 -1.80 17.90
CA ALA A 212 16.93 -1.14 18.92
C ALA A 212 16.07 -0.62 20.07
N LEU A 213 14.89 -0.07 19.78
CA LEU A 213 13.93 0.42 20.78
C LEU A 213 13.34 -0.72 21.60
N GLU A 214 12.94 -1.82 20.97
CA GLU A 214 12.47 -3.03 21.65
C GLU A 214 13.52 -3.61 22.61
N LYS A 215 14.80 -3.66 22.17
CA LYS A 215 15.89 -4.14 23.00
C LYS A 215 16.07 -3.27 24.25
N LYS A 216 16.08 -1.94 24.09
CA LYS A 216 16.16 -0.98 25.21
C LYS A 216 14.97 -1.13 26.17
N THR A 217 13.77 -1.35 25.66
CA THR A 217 12.55 -1.53 26.47
C THR A 217 12.62 -2.83 27.28
N LYS A 218 13.10 -3.92 26.67
CA LYS A 218 13.31 -5.21 27.38
C LYS A 218 14.37 -5.10 28.46
N GLU A 219 15.49 -4.42 28.18
CA GLU A 219 16.55 -4.16 29.16
C GLU A 219 16.06 -3.31 30.34
N SER A 220 15.30 -2.23 30.06
CA SER A 220 14.71 -1.38 31.10
C SER A 220 13.72 -2.12 32.00
N LYS A 221 12.86 -3.00 31.43
CA LYS A 221 11.95 -3.86 32.20
C LYS A 221 12.71 -4.87 33.07
N LYS A 222 13.80 -5.44 32.55
CA LYS A 222 14.65 -6.37 33.32
C LYS A 222 15.32 -5.66 34.50
N LEU A 223 15.84 -4.44 34.31
CA LEU A 223 16.47 -3.63 35.32
C LEU A 223 15.49 -3.26 36.47
N LYS A 224 14.24 -2.92 36.12
CA LYS A 224 13.18 -2.61 37.09
C LYS A 224 12.72 -3.85 37.88
N ARG A 225 12.86 -5.05 37.30
CA ARG A 225 12.54 -6.29 38.00
C ARG A 225 13.63 -6.65 39.04
N VAL A 226 14.91 -6.56 38.65
CA VAL A 226 16.05 -6.78 39.56
C VAL A 226 15.98 -5.84 40.74
N LYS A 227 15.75 -4.53 40.55
CA LYS A 227 15.62 -3.56 41.64
C LYS A 227 14.45 -3.86 42.62
N ARG A 228 13.37 -4.49 42.14
CA ARG A 228 12.25 -4.90 43.01
C ARG A 228 12.60 -6.14 43.83
N ASP A 229 13.35 -7.05 43.25
CA ASP A 229 13.77 -8.27 43.94
C ASP A 229 14.81 -7.94 45.02
N ASP A 230 15.65 -6.91 44.84
CA ASP A 230 16.64 -6.42 45.84
C ASP A 230 15.98 -5.61 47.00
N GLU A 231 14.80 -5.01 46.82
CA GLU A 231 14.07 -4.26 47.85
C GLU A 231 13.29 -5.17 48.87
N TRP A 232 13.16 -6.47 48.61
CA TRP A 232 12.46 -7.41 49.48
C TRP A 232 13.37 -8.22 50.38
N ASP A 233 14.70 -8.16 50.22
CA ASP A 233 15.68 -8.90 51.02
C ASP A 233 16.16 -8.11 52.28
N ASP A 234 15.77 -6.85 52.47
CA ASP A 234 16.24 -5.99 53.58
C ASP A 234 15.23 -5.86 54.76
N GLU A 235 14.09 -6.59 54.78
CA GLU A 235 13.08 -6.45 55.86
C GLU A 235 12.98 -7.61 56.85
N ASP A 236 13.86 -8.63 56.80
CA ASP A 236 13.78 -9.81 57.72
C ASP A 236 14.98 -10.00 58.66
N ASP A 237 15.52 -8.92 59.24
CA ASP A 237 16.56 -9.07 60.31
C ASP A 237 16.36 -8.06 61.46
N ASP A 238 15.20 -8.09 62.15
CA ASP A 238 15.10 -7.47 63.50
C ASP A 238 13.91 -8.05 64.26
N LEU A 239 14.01 -9.31 64.71
CA LEU A 239 13.23 -9.81 65.88
C LEU A 239 13.89 -11.04 66.52
N GLU A 240 14.96 -10.82 67.27
CA GLU A 240 15.27 -11.72 68.42
C GLU A 240 15.89 -10.92 69.56
N ASP A 241 15.34 -11.27 70.75
CA ASP A 241 15.75 -11.03 72.09
C ASP A 241 15.05 -9.90 72.85
N ASP A 242 14.00 -10.36 73.62
CA ASP A 242 14.05 -10.19 75.09
C ASP A 242 12.99 -11.05 75.79
N LYS A 243 13.54 -12.02 76.64
CA LYS A 243 12.95 -12.74 77.79
C LYS A 243 12.13 -13.98 77.52
#